data_888fd720bdb46bb4a0f665bb7e9d8387
#
_entry.id   888fd720bdb46bb4a0f665bb7e9d8387
#
_cell.length_a   1.000
_cell.length_b   1.000
_cell.length_c   1.000
_cell.angle_alpha   90.00
_cell.angle_beta   90.00
_cell.angle_gamma   90.00
#
_symmetry.space_group_name_H-M   'P 1'
#
loop_
_entity.id
_entity.type
_entity.pdbx_description
1 polymer ?
#
loop_
_entity_poly.entity_id
_entity_poly.type
_entity_poly.pdbx_seq_one_letter_code
_entity_poly.pdbx_strand_id
1 'polypeptide(L)'
;IGPGEGLFTREFYKSAKAALREDGLIVQQTESPIVQQKTVHDVFEAMKDVFPIVRMYFSHVPIYPECMHSFMIGSKKYDPLTAEVREDGPQPMKYYNKNIQKSCFALPNFIKDLIYKGTYSF
;
A
#
# COMPACT_ATOMS: atom_id res chain seq x y z
N ILE A 1 -9.71 16.10 -1.24
CA ILE A 1 -10.00 14.68 -1.06
C ILE A 1 -11.37 14.47 -0.37
N GLY A 2 -11.87 15.46 0.32
CA GLY A 2 -13.20 15.41 0.89
C GLY A 2 -13.29 14.62 2.21
N PRO A 3 -14.43 13.97 2.50
CA PRO A 3 -14.71 13.40 3.82
C PRO A 3 -13.72 12.35 4.31
N GLY A 4 -13.03 11.68 3.39
CA GLY A 4 -12.07 10.64 3.75
C GLY A 4 -10.67 11.14 4.10
N GLU A 5 -10.44 12.45 4.03
CA GLU A 5 -9.10 13.03 4.19
C GLU A 5 -8.48 12.72 5.57
N GLY A 6 -9.30 12.67 6.62
CA GLY A 6 -8.83 12.33 7.95
C GLY A 6 -8.23 10.94 8.09
N LEU A 7 -8.51 10.04 7.15
CA LEU A 7 -7.99 8.68 7.13
C LEU A 7 -6.55 8.59 6.59
N PHE A 8 -5.99 9.72 6.14
CA PHE A 8 -4.63 9.77 5.62
C PHE A 8 -3.67 10.50 6.56
N THR A 9 -4.07 10.71 7.81
CA THR A 9 -3.25 11.44 8.78
C THR A 9 -2.41 10.49 9.63
N ARG A 10 -1.29 11.02 10.11
CA ARG A 10 -0.41 10.31 11.03
C ARG A 10 -1.15 9.88 12.30
N GLU A 11 -2.05 10.72 12.80
CA GLU A 11 -2.87 10.43 13.99
C GLU A 11 -3.78 9.23 13.76
N PHE A 12 -4.38 9.12 12.57
CA PHE A 12 -5.18 7.96 12.22
C PHE A 12 -4.33 6.68 12.25
N TYR A 13 -3.14 6.71 11.68
CA TYR A 13 -2.27 5.54 11.64
C TYR A 13 -1.76 5.15 13.02
N LYS A 14 -1.51 6.10 13.90
CA LYS A 14 -1.19 5.81 15.30
C LYS A 14 -2.33 5.09 16.00
N SER A 15 -3.57 5.56 15.80
CA SER A 15 -4.76 4.91 16.35
C SER A 15 -4.96 3.51 15.79
N ALA A 16 -4.78 3.35 14.48
CA ALA A 16 -4.88 2.05 13.83
C ALA A 16 -3.84 1.07 14.37
N LYS A 17 -2.60 1.52 14.51
CA LYS A 17 -1.53 0.69 15.07
C LYS A 17 -1.85 0.24 16.49
N ALA A 18 -2.36 1.14 17.32
CA ALA A 18 -2.72 0.82 18.70
C ALA A 18 -3.84 -0.23 18.78
N ALA A 19 -4.73 -0.25 17.81
CA ALA A 19 -5.82 -1.21 17.74
C ALA A 19 -5.41 -2.59 17.21
N LEU A 20 -4.27 -2.68 16.54
CA LEU A 20 -3.78 -3.92 15.97
C LEU A 20 -3.03 -4.77 17.01
N ARG A 21 -3.10 -6.09 16.84
CA ARG A 21 -2.28 -7.02 17.61
C ARG A 21 -0.79 -6.84 17.28
N GLU A 22 0.09 -7.49 18.02
CA GLU A 22 1.55 -7.39 17.85
C GLU A 22 2.02 -7.74 16.43
N ASP A 23 1.32 -8.63 15.75
CA ASP A 23 1.63 -9.05 14.38
C ASP A 23 0.62 -8.50 13.36
N GLY A 24 -0.17 -7.50 13.74
CA GLY A 24 -1.20 -6.95 12.88
C GLY A 24 -0.66 -6.07 11.77
N LEU A 25 -1.46 -5.91 10.74
CA LEU A 25 -1.16 -5.00 9.63
C LEU A 25 -2.42 -4.30 9.16
N ILE A 26 -2.23 -3.16 8.50
CA ILE A 26 -3.30 -2.38 7.87
C ILE A 26 -2.99 -2.24 6.39
N VAL A 27 -4.04 -2.31 5.58
CA VAL A 27 -3.94 -2.05 4.14
C VAL A 27 -4.89 -0.92 3.81
N GLN A 28 -4.41 0.05 3.04
CA GLN A 28 -5.21 1.18 2.62
C GLN A 28 -5.04 1.44 1.13
N GLN A 29 -6.13 1.71 0.44
CA GLN A 29 -6.10 2.17 -0.94
C GLN A 29 -5.59 3.62 -0.96
N THR A 30 -4.60 3.90 -1.78
CA THR A 30 -3.89 5.19 -1.77
C THR A 30 -3.92 5.91 -3.11
N GLU A 31 -4.97 5.71 -3.88
CA GLU A 31 -5.22 6.44 -5.13
C GLU A 31 -4.24 6.07 -6.25
N SER A 32 -4.35 6.80 -7.36
CA SER A 32 -3.48 6.61 -8.52
C SER A 32 -2.12 7.25 -8.29
N PRO A 33 -1.03 6.52 -8.47
CA PRO A 33 0.30 7.10 -8.32
C PRO A 33 0.70 8.01 -9.48
N ILE A 34 -0.12 8.13 -10.50
CA ILE A 34 0.10 9.05 -11.60
C ILE A 34 -0.66 10.35 -11.37
N VAL A 35 -1.94 10.24 -11.00
CA VAL A 35 -2.83 11.39 -10.86
C VAL A 35 -2.74 12.03 -9.48
N GLN A 36 -2.53 11.21 -8.45
CA GLN A 36 -2.58 11.65 -7.05
C GLN A 36 -1.22 11.47 -6.36
N GLN A 37 -0.14 11.94 -7.00
CA GLN A 37 1.22 11.70 -6.49
C GLN A 37 1.45 12.25 -5.09
N LYS A 38 0.93 13.45 -4.81
CA LYS A 38 1.07 14.04 -3.48
C LYS A 38 0.41 13.19 -2.40
N THR A 39 -0.80 12.70 -2.66
CA THR A 39 -1.52 11.86 -1.70
C THR A 39 -0.74 10.57 -1.42
N VAL A 40 -0.26 9.91 -2.46
CA VAL A 40 0.53 8.67 -2.33
C VAL A 40 1.78 8.91 -1.49
N HIS A 41 2.51 9.97 -1.79
CA HIS A 41 3.72 10.32 -1.04
C HIS A 41 3.41 10.65 0.43
N ASP A 42 2.40 11.45 0.67
CA ASP A 42 2.03 11.86 2.03
C ASP A 42 1.58 10.68 2.87
N VAL A 43 0.82 9.75 2.29
CA VAL A 43 0.41 8.52 2.99
C VAL A 43 1.62 7.66 3.33
N PHE A 44 2.54 7.50 2.38
CA PHE A 44 3.75 6.71 2.62
C PHE A 44 4.54 7.29 3.79
N GLU A 45 4.78 8.59 3.79
CA GLU A 45 5.53 9.26 4.87
C GLU A 45 4.82 9.14 6.21
N ALA A 46 3.49 9.34 6.23
CA ALA A 46 2.73 9.24 7.47
C ALA A 46 2.74 7.82 8.04
N MET A 47 2.58 6.81 7.20
CA MET A 47 2.64 5.41 7.63
C MET A 47 4.03 5.00 8.07
N LYS A 48 5.06 5.48 7.37
CA LYS A 48 6.46 5.18 7.69
C LYS A 48 6.86 5.69 9.07
N ASP A 49 6.30 6.82 9.50
CA ASP A 49 6.57 7.35 10.83
C ASP A 49 5.91 6.53 11.94
N VAL A 50 4.93 5.71 11.60
CA VAL A 50 4.14 4.96 12.59
C VAL A 50 4.48 3.47 12.59
N PHE A 51 4.61 2.86 11.40
CA PHE A 51 4.84 1.42 11.28
C PHE A 51 6.30 1.13 10.95
N PRO A 52 6.87 0.05 11.51
CA PRO A 52 8.26 -0.33 11.20
C PRO A 52 8.42 -0.84 9.77
N ILE A 53 7.36 -1.35 9.16
CA ILE A 53 7.40 -1.89 7.80
C ILE A 53 6.26 -1.26 7.01
N VAL A 54 6.59 -0.60 5.89
CA VAL A 54 5.60 -0.02 4.98
C VAL A 54 5.96 -0.45 3.57
N ARG A 55 4.99 -1.04 2.86
CA ARG A 55 5.17 -1.50 1.48
C ARG A 55 4.01 -1.02 0.63
N MET A 56 4.31 -0.69 -0.61
CA MET A 56 3.33 -0.30 -1.60
C MET A 56 3.19 -1.40 -2.64
N TYR A 57 1.97 -1.66 -3.07
CA TYR A 57 1.72 -2.57 -4.17
C TYR A 57 0.64 -2.01 -5.09
N PHE A 58 0.55 -2.59 -6.28
CA PHE A 58 -0.44 -2.22 -7.27
C PHE A 58 -1.46 -3.29 -7.49
N SER A 59 -2.66 -2.87 -7.85
CA SER A 59 -3.66 -3.75 -8.40
C SER A 59 -4.46 -2.99 -9.46
N HIS A 60 -4.88 -3.69 -10.48
CA HIS A 60 -5.78 -3.14 -11.47
C HIS A 60 -7.20 -3.13 -10.91
N VAL A 61 -7.85 -1.98 -10.99
CA VAL A 61 -9.23 -1.82 -10.57
C VAL A 61 -10.02 -1.41 -11.83
N PRO A 62 -10.66 -2.39 -12.51
CA PRO A 62 -11.21 -2.16 -13.86
C PRO A 62 -12.25 -1.05 -13.96
N ILE A 63 -12.94 -0.76 -12.86
CA ILE A 63 -13.98 0.27 -12.85
C ILE A 63 -13.42 1.68 -12.76
N TYR A 64 -12.11 1.84 -12.50
CA TYR A 64 -11.50 3.15 -12.41
C TYR A 64 -10.80 3.51 -13.72
N PRO A 65 -10.97 4.78 -14.20
CA PRO A 65 -10.37 5.19 -15.48
C PRO A 65 -8.85 5.04 -15.54
N GLU A 66 -8.17 5.24 -14.44
CA GLU A 66 -6.71 5.14 -14.36
C GLU A 66 -6.21 3.69 -14.38
N CYS A 67 -7.07 2.73 -14.15
CA CYS A 67 -6.79 1.29 -14.09
C CYS A 67 -5.76 0.87 -13.03
N MET A 68 -4.72 1.64 -12.84
CA MET A 68 -3.66 1.34 -11.89
C MET A 68 -3.92 2.08 -10.59
N HIS A 69 -4.15 1.34 -9.52
CA HIS A 69 -4.29 1.89 -8.18
C HIS A 69 -3.23 1.35 -7.26
N SER A 70 -2.81 2.20 -6.33
CA SER A 70 -1.86 1.80 -5.32
C SER A 70 -2.55 1.45 -4.01
N PHE A 71 -1.90 0.57 -3.28
CA PHE A 71 -2.29 0.17 -1.94
C PHE A 71 -1.06 0.23 -1.06
N MET A 72 -1.24 0.66 0.19
CA MET A 72 -0.14 0.78 1.11
C MET A 72 -0.38 -0.15 2.30
N ILE A 73 0.62 -0.96 2.63
CA ILE A 73 0.58 -1.86 3.77
C ILE A 73 1.47 -1.30 4.86
N GLY A 74 0.90 -1.10 6.06
CA GLY A 74 1.67 -0.83 7.26
C GLY A 74 1.65 -2.07 8.15
N SER A 75 2.80 -2.63 8.46
CA SER A 75 2.90 -3.87 9.21
C SER A 75 3.73 -3.68 10.49
N LYS A 76 3.29 -4.32 11.56
CA LYS A 76 3.98 -4.28 12.85
C LYS A 76 5.10 -5.31 12.94
N LYS A 77 5.01 -6.42 12.21
CA LYS A 77 5.96 -7.53 12.36
C LYS A 77 6.41 -8.14 11.03
N TYR A 78 5.49 -8.57 10.19
CA TYR A 78 5.82 -9.31 8.97
C TYR A 78 5.98 -8.39 7.78
N ASP A 79 7.00 -8.64 6.97
CA ASP A 79 7.23 -7.90 5.73
C ASP A 79 6.57 -8.65 4.57
N PRO A 80 5.53 -8.07 3.95
CA PRO A 80 4.84 -8.74 2.84
C PRO A 80 5.72 -8.98 1.63
N LEU A 81 6.84 -8.24 1.53
CA LEU A 81 7.78 -8.41 0.43
C LEU A 81 8.57 -9.71 0.54
N THR A 82 8.87 -10.16 1.76
CA THR A 82 9.70 -11.34 2.01
C THR A 82 8.95 -12.49 2.63
N ALA A 83 7.72 -12.29 3.06
CA ALA A 83 6.91 -13.34 3.68
C ALA A 83 6.60 -14.47 2.68
N GLU A 84 6.57 -15.69 3.17
CA GLU A 84 6.18 -16.82 2.35
C GLU A 84 4.71 -16.75 1.99
N VAL A 85 4.41 -17.04 0.72
CA VAL A 85 3.04 -17.07 0.23
C VAL A 85 2.46 -18.46 0.45
N ARG A 86 1.34 -18.51 1.14
CA ARG A 86 0.64 -19.79 1.36
C ARG A 86 0.01 -20.27 0.08
N GLU A 87 0.12 -21.57 -0.17
CA GLU A 87 -0.46 -22.21 -1.36
C GLU A 87 -1.78 -22.92 -1.04
N ASP A 88 -2.11 -23.02 0.24
CA ASP A 88 -3.28 -23.72 0.76
C ASP A 88 -4.49 -22.80 0.99
N GLY A 89 -4.50 -21.63 0.37
CA GLY A 89 -5.61 -20.70 0.47
C GLY A 89 -6.87 -21.20 -0.26
N PRO A 90 -7.97 -20.45 -0.18
CA PRO A 90 -9.21 -20.83 -0.86
C PRO A 90 -8.99 -20.97 -2.37
N GLN A 91 -9.50 -22.04 -2.93
CA GLN A 91 -9.37 -22.36 -4.35
C GLN A 91 -10.73 -22.70 -4.96
N PRO A 92 -10.92 -22.39 -6.23
CA PRO A 92 -10.05 -21.60 -7.13
C PRO A 92 -10.26 -20.11 -6.96
N MET A 93 -9.20 -19.32 -7.16
CA MET A 93 -9.28 -17.86 -7.16
C MET A 93 -9.03 -17.33 -8.57
N LYS A 94 -9.80 -16.31 -8.99
CA LYS A 94 -9.75 -15.83 -10.37
C LYS A 94 -8.58 -14.88 -10.64
N TYR A 95 -8.16 -14.11 -9.66
CA TYR A 95 -7.10 -13.12 -9.84
C TYR A 95 -5.83 -13.48 -9.10
N TYR A 96 -5.96 -13.81 -7.82
CA TYR A 96 -4.83 -13.99 -6.93
C TYR A 96 -4.10 -15.31 -7.18
N ASN A 97 -2.79 -15.26 -7.21
CA ASN A 97 -1.89 -16.42 -7.14
C ASN A 97 -0.54 -15.96 -6.58
N LYS A 98 0.35 -16.92 -6.36
CA LYS A 98 1.66 -16.66 -5.77
C LYS A 98 2.50 -15.68 -6.58
N ASN A 99 2.44 -15.76 -7.91
CA ASN A 99 3.19 -14.85 -8.77
C ASN A 99 2.61 -13.43 -8.73
N ILE A 100 1.30 -13.30 -8.72
CA ILE A 100 0.64 -12.00 -8.57
C ILE A 100 1.01 -11.36 -7.24
N GLN A 101 1.03 -12.13 -6.16
CA GLN A 101 1.46 -11.63 -4.85
C GLN A 101 2.86 -11.02 -4.92
N LYS A 102 3.80 -11.70 -5.54
CA LYS A 102 5.18 -11.22 -5.63
C LYS A 102 5.30 -10.04 -6.59
N SER A 103 4.65 -10.11 -7.74
CA SER A 103 4.81 -9.09 -8.77
C SER A 103 4.19 -7.75 -8.41
N CYS A 104 3.14 -7.74 -7.60
CA CYS A 104 2.46 -6.49 -7.25
C CYS A 104 3.34 -5.53 -6.43
N PHE A 105 4.41 -6.03 -5.82
CA PHE A 105 5.37 -5.19 -5.10
C PHE A 105 6.54 -4.72 -5.97
N ALA A 106 6.58 -5.12 -7.23
CA ALA A 106 7.59 -4.65 -8.18
C ALA A 106 7.21 -3.25 -8.66
N LEU A 107 7.88 -2.24 -8.15
CA LEU A 107 7.53 -0.84 -8.39
C LEU A 107 8.33 -0.26 -9.56
N PRO A 108 7.66 0.46 -10.49
CA PRO A 108 8.37 1.24 -11.51
C PRO A 108 9.28 2.30 -10.88
N ASN A 109 10.29 2.72 -11.62
CA ASN A 109 11.27 3.68 -11.13
C ASN A 109 10.64 5.01 -10.70
N PHE A 110 9.67 5.53 -11.44
CA PHE A 110 9.05 6.81 -11.09
C PHE A 110 8.31 6.74 -9.75
N ILE A 111 7.80 5.57 -9.40
CA ILE A 111 7.12 5.37 -8.12
C ILE A 111 8.12 5.22 -6.98
N LYS A 112 9.23 4.52 -7.22
CA LYS A 112 10.31 4.47 -6.23
C LYS A 112 10.83 5.87 -5.93
N ASP A 113 11.00 6.69 -6.96
CA ASP A 113 11.41 8.07 -6.78
C ASP A 113 10.38 8.87 -6.01
N LEU A 114 9.10 8.63 -6.27
CA LEU A 114 8.02 9.33 -5.57
C LEU A 114 8.02 9.02 -4.08
N ILE A 115 8.01 7.75 -3.69
CA ILE A 115 7.86 7.39 -2.28
C ILE A 115 9.16 7.45 -1.49
N TYR A 116 10.30 7.17 -2.12
CA TYR A 116 11.59 7.14 -1.41
C TYR A 116 12.37 8.45 -1.50
N LYS A 117 12.16 9.24 -2.54
CA LYS A 117 12.88 10.52 -2.74
C LYS A 117 11.97 11.74 -2.75
N GLY A 118 10.65 11.54 -2.79
CA GLY A 118 9.71 12.64 -2.89
C GLY A 118 9.73 13.36 -4.22
N THR A 119 10.23 12.71 -5.27
CA THR A 119 10.35 13.31 -6.61
C THR A 119 9.08 13.04 -7.41
N TYR A 120 8.41 14.09 -7.85
CA TYR A 120 7.21 14.01 -8.67
C TYR A 120 7.60 14.00 -10.15
N SER A 121 7.07 13.05 -10.90
CA SER A 121 7.49 12.82 -12.29
C SER A 121 6.50 13.33 -13.34
N PHE A 122 5.24 13.56 -12.99
CA PHE A 122 4.22 13.97 -13.94
C PHE A 122 3.43 15.18 -13.47
#